data_97567f7e6db71b9fe2267dd209750cbf
#
_entry.id   97567f7e6db71b9fe2267dd209750cbf
#
_cell.length_a   1.000
_cell.length_b   1.000
_cell.length_c   1.000
_cell.angle_alpha   90.00
_cell.angle_beta   90.00
_cell.angle_gamma   90.00
#
_symmetry.space_group_name_H-M   'P 1'
#
loop_
_entity.id
_entity.type
_entity.pdbx_description
1 polymer ?
#
loop_
_entity_poly.entity_id
_entity_poly.type
_entity_poly.pdbx_seq_one_letter_code
_entity_poly.pdbx_strand_id
1 'polypeptide(L)'
;MQFFQRRRWIDPDRLMEGHAAFVRQLEWIDAHTNMDMAGWRLADSDPLGAILATTTYDDHDWFLAEKDYLQTLSAYGPVNNAAASLTVGEDTFERWDSVEDLPVGWSLDDTFWQLTDPTDVERSGGRATRWTNVEGAAGCTAWLLDADGPMVEPTGARIEHWERIH
;
A
#
# COMPACT_ATOMS: atom_id res chain seq x y z
N MET A 1 3.54 3.92 -15.00
CA MET A 1 2.70 3.24 -14.00
C MET A 1 2.72 4.03 -12.71
N GLN A 2 1.61 4.11 -12.01
CA GLN A 2 1.46 4.77 -10.73
C GLN A 2 1.05 3.77 -9.65
N PHE A 3 1.41 4.07 -8.41
CA PHE A 3 1.14 3.23 -7.25
C PHE A 3 0.56 4.10 -6.14
N PHE A 4 -0.65 3.78 -5.71
CA PHE A 4 -1.32 4.45 -4.60
C PHE A 4 -1.18 3.60 -3.35
N GLN A 5 -0.94 4.26 -2.22
CA GLN A 5 -0.90 3.66 -0.90
C GLN A 5 -1.80 4.44 0.06
N ARG A 6 -2.58 3.70 0.86
CA ARG A 6 -3.27 4.22 2.03
C ARG A 6 -2.86 3.39 3.24
N ARG A 7 -2.20 4.01 4.18
CA ARG A 7 -1.76 3.37 5.42
C ARG A 7 -2.69 3.72 6.58
N ARG A 8 -2.97 2.74 7.42
CA ARG A 8 -3.73 2.84 8.66
C ARG A 8 -3.03 2.07 9.78
N TRP A 9 -3.38 2.44 11.02
CA TRP A 9 -2.95 1.72 12.22
C TRP A 9 -4.18 1.16 12.91
N ILE A 10 -4.29 -0.16 12.99
CA ILE A 10 -5.38 -0.81 13.73
C ILE A 10 -5.10 -0.64 15.22
N ASP A 11 -6.17 -0.45 16.00
CA ASP A 11 -6.10 -0.49 17.45
C ASP A 11 -5.48 -1.82 17.91
N PRO A 12 -4.36 -1.79 18.66
CA PRO A 12 -3.65 -3.00 19.09
C PRO A 12 -4.52 -3.97 19.88
N ASP A 13 -5.51 -3.47 20.61
CA ASP A 13 -6.44 -4.30 21.40
C ASP A 13 -7.49 -4.98 20.51
N ARG A 14 -7.61 -4.60 19.23
CA ARG A 14 -8.65 -5.06 18.29
C ARG A 14 -8.08 -5.54 16.95
N LEU A 15 -6.86 -6.04 16.91
CA LEU A 15 -6.14 -6.40 15.68
C LEU A 15 -6.93 -7.34 14.76
N MET A 16 -7.49 -8.43 15.30
CA MET A 16 -8.24 -9.42 14.51
C MET A 16 -9.51 -8.82 13.89
N GLU A 17 -10.24 -8.01 14.63
CA GLU A 17 -11.44 -7.33 14.14
C GLU A 17 -11.09 -6.29 13.09
N GLY A 18 -10.03 -5.52 13.32
CA GLY A 18 -9.51 -4.50 12.40
C GLY A 18 -9.06 -5.10 11.07
N HIS A 19 -8.26 -6.17 11.10
CA HIS A 19 -7.87 -6.90 9.88
C HIS A 19 -9.09 -7.40 9.11
N ALA A 20 -10.02 -8.06 9.78
CA ALA A 20 -11.24 -8.57 9.12
C ALA A 20 -12.11 -7.44 8.53
N ALA A 21 -12.22 -6.30 9.21
CA ALA A 21 -12.97 -5.16 8.70
C ALA A 21 -12.27 -4.51 7.51
N PHE A 22 -10.95 -4.44 7.54
CA PHE A 22 -10.14 -3.91 6.45
C PHE A 22 -10.25 -4.79 5.19
N VAL A 23 -10.09 -6.11 5.33
CA VAL A 23 -10.27 -7.04 4.19
C VAL A 23 -11.66 -6.90 3.58
N ARG A 24 -12.72 -6.91 4.41
CA ARG A 24 -14.09 -6.69 3.90
C ARG A 24 -14.27 -5.35 3.17
N GLN A 25 -13.55 -4.30 3.60
CA GLN A 25 -13.58 -3.00 2.91
C GLN A 25 -12.96 -3.12 1.52
N LEU A 26 -11.82 -3.80 1.38
CA LEU A 26 -11.17 -3.98 0.08
C LEU A 26 -12.01 -4.88 -0.85
N GLU A 27 -12.49 -6.02 -0.36
CA GLU A 27 -13.42 -6.90 -1.11
C GLU A 27 -14.65 -6.12 -1.61
N TRP A 28 -15.16 -5.22 -0.77
CA TRP A 28 -16.30 -4.39 -1.17
C TRP A 28 -15.93 -3.38 -2.27
N ILE A 29 -14.76 -2.75 -2.19
CA ILE A 29 -14.27 -1.83 -3.22
C ILE A 29 -14.09 -2.56 -4.54
N ASP A 30 -13.42 -3.71 -4.54
CA ASP A 30 -13.18 -4.53 -5.74
C ASP A 30 -14.49 -5.00 -6.39
N ALA A 31 -15.51 -5.31 -5.58
CA ALA A 31 -16.81 -5.73 -6.08
C ALA A 31 -17.65 -4.59 -6.72
N HIS A 32 -17.31 -3.32 -6.45
CA HIS A 32 -18.13 -2.18 -6.85
C HIS A 32 -17.39 -1.13 -7.71
N THR A 33 -16.10 -1.30 -7.91
CA THR A 33 -15.26 -0.43 -8.74
C THR A 33 -14.41 -1.29 -9.69
N ASN A 34 -13.65 -0.63 -10.56
CA ASN A 34 -12.66 -1.32 -11.39
C ASN A 34 -11.24 -1.22 -10.78
N MET A 35 -11.12 -0.73 -9.55
CA MET A 35 -9.85 -0.72 -8.84
C MET A 35 -9.51 -2.14 -8.38
N ASP A 36 -8.31 -2.60 -8.68
CA ASP A 36 -7.76 -3.85 -8.15
C ASP A 36 -6.99 -3.52 -6.86
N MET A 37 -7.65 -3.74 -5.72
CA MET A 37 -7.11 -3.38 -4.42
C MET A 37 -6.33 -4.54 -3.81
N ALA A 38 -5.14 -4.28 -3.32
CA ALA A 38 -4.41 -5.23 -2.49
C ALA A 38 -4.29 -4.72 -1.05
N GLY A 39 -4.40 -5.63 -0.10
CA GLY A 39 -4.28 -5.36 1.32
C GLY A 39 -3.08 -6.06 1.93
N TRP A 40 -2.35 -5.35 2.80
CA TRP A 40 -1.12 -5.80 3.39
C TRP A 40 -1.11 -5.53 4.90
N ARG A 41 -0.38 -6.36 5.63
CA ARG A 41 0.01 -6.10 7.01
C ARG A 41 1.53 -5.96 7.08
N LEU A 42 2.02 -5.16 8.00
CA LEU A 42 3.44 -5.09 8.31
C LEU A 42 3.85 -6.34 9.10
N ALA A 43 4.81 -7.12 8.57
CA ALA A 43 5.13 -8.45 9.08
C ALA A 43 5.85 -8.42 10.44
N ASP A 44 6.81 -7.50 10.60
CA ASP A 44 7.74 -7.48 11.73
C ASP A 44 7.74 -6.10 12.41
N SER A 45 6.55 -5.58 12.77
CA SER A 45 6.49 -4.22 13.30
C SER A 45 6.22 -4.12 14.79
N ASP A 46 6.87 -3.15 15.39
CA ASP A 46 6.44 -2.48 16.60
C ASP A 46 6.20 -0.99 16.25
N PRO A 47 4.98 -0.46 16.38
CA PRO A 47 3.79 -1.12 16.91
C PRO A 47 3.13 -2.06 15.91
N LEU A 48 2.59 -3.16 16.43
CA LEU A 48 1.70 -4.06 15.68
C LEU A 48 0.48 -3.29 15.15
N GLY A 49 0.00 -3.67 13.97
CA GLY A 49 -1.28 -3.16 13.47
C GLY A 49 -1.21 -2.21 12.28
N ALA A 50 -0.02 -1.93 11.74
CA ALA A 50 0.06 -1.22 10.46
C ALA A 50 -0.53 -2.08 9.34
N ILE A 51 -1.49 -1.49 8.61
CA ILE A 51 -2.08 -2.06 7.39
C ILE A 51 -1.93 -1.09 6.24
N LEU A 52 -1.86 -1.63 5.04
CA LEU A 52 -1.66 -0.88 3.83
C LEU A 52 -2.65 -1.33 2.76
N ALA A 53 -3.44 -0.43 2.21
CA ALA A 53 -4.21 -0.64 0.99
C ALA A 53 -3.42 -0.08 -0.19
N THR A 54 -3.32 -0.84 -1.26
CA THR A 54 -2.61 -0.42 -2.46
C THR A 54 -3.41 -0.70 -3.71
N THR A 55 -3.18 0.09 -4.76
CA THR A 55 -3.57 -0.24 -6.13
C THR A 55 -2.57 0.36 -7.11
N THR A 56 -2.39 -0.28 -8.26
CA THR A 56 -1.56 0.21 -9.35
C THR A 56 -2.44 0.62 -10.52
N TYR A 57 -2.03 1.66 -11.26
CA TYR A 57 -2.76 2.15 -12.43
C TYR A 57 -1.82 2.93 -13.36
N ASP A 58 -2.22 3.05 -14.62
CA ASP A 58 -1.45 3.83 -15.61
C ASP A 58 -2.06 5.21 -15.87
N ASP A 59 -3.37 5.36 -15.64
CA ASP A 59 -4.12 6.59 -15.90
C ASP A 59 -4.62 7.18 -14.57
N HIS A 60 -4.09 8.36 -14.21
CA HIS A 60 -4.47 9.06 -12.99
C HIS A 60 -5.90 9.60 -13.04
N ASP A 61 -6.35 10.06 -14.19
CA ASP A 61 -7.72 10.59 -14.33
C ASP A 61 -8.74 9.46 -14.17
N TRP A 62 -8.44 8.27 -14.69
CA TRP A 62 -9.22 7.06 -14.43
C TRP A 62 -9.29 6.73 -12.93
N PHE A 63 -8.15 6.75 -12.23
CA PHE A 63 -8.10 6.47 -10.79
C PHE A 63 -8.93 7.48 -9.98
N LEU A 64 -8.87 8.77 -10.32
CA LEU A 64 -9.68 9.80 -9.67
C LEU A 64 -11.17 9.59 -9.95
N ALA A 65 -11.53 9.21 -11.17
CA ALA A 65 -12.93 8.92 -11.54
C ALA A 65 -13.49 7.73 -10.74
N GLU A 66 -12.72 6.65 -10.57
CA GLU A 66 -13.12 5.50 -9.74
C GLU A 66 -13.24 5.89 -8.26
N LYS A 67 -12.32 6.70 -7.74
CA LYS A 67 -12.43 7.27 -6.38
C LYS A 67 -13.68 8.11 -6.17
N ASP A 68 -13.99 8.98 -7.12
CA ASP A 68 -15.18 9.83 -7.06
C ASP A 68 -16.45 9.00 -7.16
N TYR A 69 -16.47 8.01 -8.07
CA TYR A 69 -17.57 7.05 -8.18
C TYR A 69 -17.80 6.31 -6.87
N LEU A 70 -16.75 5.81 -6.23
CA LEU A 70 -16.82 5.13 -4.94
C LEU A 70 -17.52 5.99 -3.88
N GLN A 71 -17.26 7.31 -3.85
CA GLN A 71 -17.91 8.24 -2.91
C GLN A 71 -19.42 8.43 -3.18
N THR A 72 -19.90 8.17 -4.40
CA THR A 72 -21.33 8.25 -4.73
C THR A 72 -22.13 7.05 -4.22
N LEU A 73 -21.47 5.94 -3.92
CA LEU A 73 -22.12 4.70 -3.50
C LEU A 73 -22.55 4.81 -2.03
N SER A 74 -23.85 4.80 -1.78
CA SER A 74 -24.43 5.03 -0.43
C SER A 74 -23.97 4.02 0.62
N ALA A 75 -23.60 2.80 0.22
CA ALA A 75 -23.10 1.76 1.11
C ALA A 75 -21.60 1.90 1.43
N TYR A 76 -20.84 2.72 0.71
CA TYR A 76 -19.40 2.89 0.96
C TYR A 76 -19.11 3.55 2.32
N GLY A 77 -19.86 4.61 2.65
CA GLY A 77 -19.69 5.29 3.94
C GLY A 77 -19.75 4.35 5.14
N PRO A 78 -20.82 3.55 5.30
CA PRO A 78 -20.91 2.54 6.35
C PRO A 78 -19.74 1.54 6.37
N VAL A 79 -19.31 1.02 5.22
CA VAL A 79 -18.21 0.05 5.13
C VAL A 79 -16.88 0.69 5.54
N ASN A 80 -16.59 1.89 5.01
CA ASN A 80 -15.38 2.63 5.38
C ASN A 80 -15.37 3.01 6.87
N ASN A 81 -16.49 3.46 7.42
CA ASN A 81 -16.59 3.82 8.82
C ASN A 81 -16.44 2.61 9.76
N ALA A 82 -16.94 1.44 9.35
CA ALA A 82 -16.75 0.21 10.13
C ALA A 82 -15.25 -0.13 10.26
N ALA A 83 -14.48 -0.03 9.18
CA ALA A 83 -13.03 -0.22 9.21
C ALA A 83 -12.33 0.91 10.00
N ALA A 84 -12.69 2.18 9.74
CA ALA A 84 -12.08 3.33 10.40
C ALA A 84 -12.30 3.37 11.92
N SER A 85 -13.43 2.85 12.41
CA SER A 85 -13.72 2.77 13.86
C SER A 85 -12.80 1.82 14.64
N LEU A 86 -11.99 1.02 13.92
CA LEU A 86 -11.04 0.06 14.47
C LEU A 86 -9.59 0.52 14.32
N THR A 87 -9.39 1.76 13.89
CA THR A 87 -8.05 2.34 13.68
C THR A 87 -7.76 3.44 14.68
N VAL A 88 -6.49 3.70 14.91
CA VAL A 88 -5.97 4.79 15.74
C VAL A 88 -5.13 5.73 14.88
N GLY A 89 -5.16 7.03 15.23
CA GLY A 89 -4.45 8.05 14.46
C GLY A 89 -5.13 8.38 13.13
N GLU A 90 -4.40 9.09 12.30
CA GLU A 90 -4.87 9.53 10.98
C GLU A 90 -4.37 8.60 9.87
N ASP A 91 -5.18 8.43 8.83
CA ASP A 91 -4.75 7.75 7.61
C ASP A 91 -3.67 8.58 6.91
N THR A 92 -2.66 7.91 6.38
CA THR A 92 -1.72 8.54 5.46
C THR A 92 -1.96 8.03 4.03
N PHE A 93 -1.80 8.95 3.08
CA PHE A 93 -1.99 8.68 1.66
C PHE A 93 -0.72 9.07 0.92
N GLU A 94 -0.27 8.18 0.07
CA GLU A 94 0.92 8.40 -0.75
C GLU A 94 0.64 7.96 -2.18
N ARG A 95 1.20 8.68 -3.13
CA ARG A 95 1.21 8.33 -4.54
C ARG A 95 2.63 8.34 -5.06
N TRP A 96 2.95 7.31 -5.82
CA TRP A 96 4.27 7.05 -6.34
C TRP A 96 4.23 6.85 -7.84
N ASP A 97 5.17 7.45 -8.57
CA ASP A 97 5.41 7.21 -9.98
C ASP A 97 6.59 6.27 -10.17
N SER A 98 6.45 5.24 -11.00
CA SER A 98 7.58 4.36 -11.35
C SER A 98 8.63 5.14 -12.12
N VAL A 99 9.90 4.91 -11.77
CA VAL A 99 11.04 5.52 -12.49
C VAL A 99 11.34 4.75 -13.77
N GLU A 100 11.11 3.44 -13.75
CA GLU A 100 11.28 2.56 -14.91
C GLU A 100 9.95 2.28 -15.61
N ASP A 101 10.00 1.96 -16.89
CA ASP A 101 8.86 1.40 -17.61
C ASP A 101 8.59 -0.02 -17.12
N LEU A 102 7.44 -0.22 -16.50
CA LEU A 102 7.01 -1.51 -16.00
C LEU A 102 6.13 -2.23 -17.01
N PRO A 103 6.17 -3.56 -17.08
CA PRO A 103 5.34 -4.32 -18.01
C PRO A 103 3.86 -4.17 -17.65
N VAL A 104 3.00 -4.28 -18.66
CA VAL A 104 1.54 -4.34 -18.45
C VAL A 104 1.20 -5.53 -17.54
N GLY A 105 0.37 -5.28 -16.53
CA GLY A 105 0.02 -6.29 -15.53
C GLY A 105 1.07 -6.50 -14.44
N TRP A 106 2.03 -5.57 -14.32
CA TRP A 106 2.92 -5.58 -13.17
C TRP A 106 2.13 -5.45 -11.87
N SER A 107 2.46 -6.27 -10.89
CA SER A 107 1.87 -6.25 -9.55
C SER A 107 2.93 -6.59 -8.51
N LEU A 108 2.64 -6.25 -7.25
CA LEU A 108 3.42 -6.73 -6.12
C LEU A 108 3.17 -8.22 -5.90
N ASP A 109 4.20 -8.94 -5.47
CA ASP A 109 4.10 -10.34 -5.03
C ASP A 109 3.34 -10.43 -3.69
N ASP A 110 3.09 -11.65 -3.17
CA ASP A 110 2.38 -11.85 -1.90
C ASP A 110 3.13 -11.31 -0.67
N THR A 111 4.41 -11.02 -0.84
CA THR A 111 5.23 -10.29 0.12
C THR A 111 6.12 -9.31 -0.62
N PHE A 112 6.39 -8.16 -0.02
CA PHE A 112 7.36 -7.22 -0.57
C PHE A 112 8.05 -6.40 0.53
N TRP A 113 9.22 -5.88 0.20
CA TRP A 113 9.95 -4.93 1.03
C TRP A 113 9.87 -3.54 0.43
N GLN A 114 9.49 -2.55 1.24
CA GLN A 114 9.54 -1.15 0.87
C GLN A 114 10.70 -0.48 1.61
N LEU A 115 11.65 0.05 0.85
CA LEU A 115 12.77 0.83 1.36
C LEU A 115 12.54 2.29 0.96
N THR A 116 12.34 3.16 1.93
CA THR A 116 12.10 4.59 1.68
C THR A 116 13.39 5.37 1.94
N ASP A 117 13.79 6.18 0.97
CA ASP A 117 15.01 7.02 0.96
C ASP A 117 16.33 6.26 1.20
N PRO A 118 16.54 5.11 0.59
CA PRO A 118 17.82 4.41 0.72
C PRO A 118 18.92 5.17 -0.01
N THR A 119 20.09 5.29 0.63
CA THR A 119 21.26 5.88 -0.03
C THR A 119 21.95 4.92 -0.99
N ASP A 120 21.94 3.64 -0.66
CA ASP A 120 22.51 2.57 -1.49
C ASP A 120 21.65 1.30 -1.39
N VAL A 121 21.18 0.79 -2.53
CA VAL A 121 20.51 -0.50 -2.62
C VAL A 121 21.39 -1.45 -3.42
N GLU A 122 22.07 -2.36 -2.74
CA GLU A 122 22.69 -3.50 -3.42
C GLU A 122 21.58 -4.45 -3.89
N ARG A 123 21.47 -4.61 -5.21
CA ARG A 123 20.48 -5.49 -5.80
C ARG A 123 20.82 -6.94 -5.49
N SER A 124 19.98 -7.59 -4.69
CA SER A 124 19.88 -9.04 -4.71
C SER A 124 19.25 -9.47 -6.04
N GLY A 125 19.44 -10.67 -6.48
CA GLY A 125 18.99 -11.17 -7.79
C GLY A 125 17.48 -11.20 -8.05
N GLY A 126 16.65 -10.61 -7.17
CA GLY A 126 15.20 -10.48 -7.29
C GLY A 126 14.75 -9.25 -8.10
N ARG A 127 13.41 -9.12 -8.27
CA ARG A 127 12.84 -7.91 -8.90
C ARG A 127 12.94 -6.75 -7.91
N ALA A 128 13.49 -5.64 -8.39
CA ALA A 128 13.52 -4.38 -7.66
C ALA A 128 13.01 -3.27 -8.58
N THR A 129 12.04 -2.50 -8.12
CA THR A 129 11.49 -1.35 -8.86
C THR A 129 11.66 -0.08 -8.06
N ARG A 130 12.05 0.99 -8.73
CA ARG A 130 12.26 2.29 -8.10
C ARG A 130 11.08 3.22 -8.37
N TRP A 131 10.70 3.97 -7.33
CA TRP A 131 9.54 4.84 -7.33
C TRP A 131 9.91 6.21 -6.76
N THR A 132 9.26 7.24 -7.27
CA THR A 132 9.37 8.60 -6.75
C THR A 132 8.02 9.04 -6.18
N ASN A 133 8.02 9.52 -4.94
CA ASN A 133 6.80 10.01 -4.32
C ASN A 133 6.40 11.35 -4.94
N VAL A 134 5.14 11.45 -5.35
CA VAL A 134 4.56 12.65 -5.97
C VAL A 134 3.46 13.28 -5.12
N GLU A 135 2.97 12.56 -4.10
CA GLU A 135 1.96 13.06 -3.16
C GLU A 135 2.12 12.39 -1.80
N GLY A 136 2.05 13.18 -0.72
CA GLY A 136 2.20 12.73 0.66
C GLY A 136 3.59 13.03 1.20
N ALA A 137 4.62 12.34 0.72
CA ALA A 137 6.03 12.54 1.08
C ALA A 137 6.84 13.02 -0.13
N ALA A 138 6.40 14.10 -0.77
CA ALA A 138 6.97 14.59 -2.03
C ALA A 138 8.49 14.75 -1.99
N GLY A 139 9.17 14.19 -2.98
CA GLY A 139 10.61 14.21 -3.12
C GLY A 139 11.32 12.98 -2.52
N CYS A 140 10.62 12.13 -1.77
CA CYS A 140 11.16 10.85 -1.34
C CYS A 140 11.26 9.86 -2.50
N THR A 141 12.17 8.91 -2.37
CA THR A 141 12.28 7.76 -3.28
C THR A 141 12.01 6.48 -2.52
N ALA A 142 11.51 5.47 -3.21
CA ALA A 142 11.37 4.14 -2.63
C ALA A 142 11.85 3.07 -3.60
N TRP A 143 12.32 1.96 -3.05
CA TRP A 143 12.50 0.71 -3.76
C TRP A 143 11.49 -0.30 -3.25
N LEU A 144 10.79 -0.95 -4.17
CA LEU A 144 9.98 -2.12 -3.87
C LEU A 144 10.76 -3.35 -4.34
N LEU A 145 11.03 -4.25 -3.40
CA LEU A 145 11.75 -5.49 -3.63
C LEU A 145 10.76 -6.64 -3.42
N ASP A 146 10.95 -7.73 -4.16
CA ASP A 146 10.19 -8.96 -3.95
C ASP A 146 10.52 -9.65 -2.62
N ALA A 147 10.01 -10.88 -2.43
CA ALA A 147 10.06 -11.61 -1.16
C ALA A 147 11.47 -11.79 -0.56
N ASP A 148 12.53 -11.78 -1.38
CA ASP A 148 13.89 -12.04 -0.91
C ASP A 148 14.47 -10.88 -0.08
N GLY A 149 13.89 -9.69 -0.20
CA GLY A 149 14.32 -8.50 0.54
C GLY A 149 15.70 -7.96 0.16
N PRO A 150 16.22 -7.00 0.92
CA PRO A 150 17.54 -6.45 0.68
C PRO A 150 18.63 -7.40 1.20
N MET A 151 19.69 -7.62 0.43
CA MET A 151 20.85 -8.43 0.86
C MET A 151 21.64 -7.79 2.01
N VAL A 152 21.62 -6.47 2.09
CA VAL A 152 22.27 -5.65 3.10
C VAL A 152 21.30 -4.56 3.51
N GLU A 153 21.15 -4.32 4.81
CA GLU A 153 20.32 -3.21 5.29
C GLU A 153 20.90 -1.87 4.80
N PRO A 154 20.16 -1.14 3.95
CA PRO A 154 20.64 0.14 3.45
C PRO A 154 20.68 1.17 4.57
N THR A 155 21.76 1.95 4.61
CA THR A 155 21.93 2.99 5.62
C THR A 155 20.92 4.12 5.44
N GLY A 156 20.25 4.50 6.53
CA GLY A 156 19.34 5.65 6.56
C GLY A 156 17.95 5.41 5.98
N ALA A 157 17.67 4.23 5.43
CA ALA A 157 16.36 3.90 4.90
C ALA A 157 15.37 3.52 6.00
N ARG A 158 14.10 3.85 5.78
CA ARG A 158 13.00 3.18 6.46
C ARG A 158 12.74 1.87 5.71
N ILE A 159 12.86 0.74 6.38
CA ILE A 159 12.66 -0.59 5.82
C ILE A 159 11.39 -1.18 6.40
N GLU A 160 10.50 -1.64 5.53
CA GLU A 160 9.22 -2.23 5.90
C GLU A 160 8.99 -3.50 5.09
N HIS A 161 8.65 -4.59 5.78
CA HIS A 161 8.27 -5.86 5.18
C HIS A 161 6.76 -6.04 5.25
N TRP A 162 6.13 -6.19 4.09
CA TRP A 162 4.69 -6.28 3.94
C TRP A 162 4.27 -7.68 3.50
N GLU A 163 3.27 -8.25 4.16
CA GLU A 163 2.64 -9.53 3.81
C GLU A 163 1.21 -9.31 3.36
N ARG A 164 0.82 -9.97 2.27
CA ARG A 164 -0.52 -9.86 1.70
C ARG A 164 -1.57 -10.49 2.60
N ILE A 165 -2.71 -9.82 2.76
CA ILE A 165 -3.88 -10.28 3.49
C ILE A 165 -5.18 -10.17 2.67
N HIS A 166 -5.09 -9.56 1.47
CA HIS A 166 -6.15 -9.47 0.47
C HIS A 166 -5.58 -9.41 -0.93
#